data_beb6637c481fcad7b6a043ab70cd062b
#
_entry.id   beb6637c481fcad7b6a043ab70cd062b
#
_cell.length_a   1.000
_cell.length_b   1.000
_cell.length_c   1.000
_cell.angle_alpha   90.00
_cell.angle_beta   90.00
_cell.angle_gamma   90.00
#
_symmetry.space_group_name_H-M   'P 1'
#
loop_
_entity.id
_entity.type
_entity.pdbx_description
1 polymer ?
#
loop_
_entity_poly.entity_id
_entity_poly.type
_entity_poly.pdbx_seq_one_letter_code
_entity_poly.pdbx_strand_id
1 'polypeptide(L)'
;MSRQLAKRWITVDEYERMGEAGIFHPDDRLELLEGEIYKMSPIGSPHAACVKFLSAQLNRLFNGKLIVSTQDPIRLNDFSEPQPDVALLRWRDDFYKYSHPTPEDVLLVIEVADSTVESDRSYKIPLYAKAGITESWLVNLPEEQIELFATPADGAYQIIKTFKRGDEAQSHTINDLSISVSDVLG
;
A
#
# COMPACT_ATOMS: atom_id res chain seq x y z
N MET A 1 -15.10 -11.35 -40.35
CA MET A 1 -14.51 -11.89 -39.11
C MET A 1 -13.91 -10.75 -38.33
N SER A 2 -14.45 -10.43 -37.16
CA SER A 2 -13.92 -9.40 -36.27
C SER A 2 -12.59 -9.89 -35.72
N ARG A 3 -11.48 -9.19 -35.98
CA ARG A 3 -10.19 -9.47 -35.33
C ARG A 3 -10.34 -9.09 -33.85
N GLN A 4 -10.36 -10.08 -32.99
CA GLN A 4 -10.31 -9.86 -31.55
C GLN A 4 -8.88 -9.41 -31.20
N LEU A 5 -8.73 -8.18 -30.73
CA LEU A 5 -7.44 -7.67 -30.23
C LEU A 5 -7.18 -8.31 -28.86
N ALA A 6 -6.02 -8.91 -28.70
CA ALA A 6 -5.55 -9.41 -27.40
C ALA A 6 -4.68 -8.33 -26.74
N LYS A 7 -4.99 -7.96 -25.49
CA LYS A 7 -4.15 -7.09 -24.67
C LYS A 7 -2.97 -7.91 -24.15
N ARG A 8 -1.77 -7.33 -24.20
CA ARG A 8 -0.58 -7.93 -23.59
C ARG A 8 -0.36 -7.26 -22.23
N TRP A 9 -0.28 -8.08 -21.20
CA TRP A 9 0.04 -7.65 -19.84
C TRP A 9 1.56 -7.65 -19.66
N ILE A 10 2.07 -6.68 -18.90
CA ILE A 10 3.48 -6.53 -18.55
C ILE A 10 3.71 -7.29 -17.25
N THR A 11 4.76 -8.12 -17.19
CA THR A 11 5.17 -8.76 -15.94
C THR A 11 6.04 -7.83 -15.10
N VAL A 12 6.15 -8.11 -13.80
CA VAL A 12 7.05 -7.38 -12.88
C VAL A 12 8.49 -7.44 -13.40
N ASP A 13 8.98 -8.61 -13.80
CA ASP A 13 10.34 -8.76 -14.36
C ASP A 13 10.56 -7.93 -15.66
N GLU A 14 9.51 -7.74 -16.46
CA GLU A 14 9.58 -6.85 -17.63
C GLU A 14 9.58 -5.38 -17.23
N TYR A 15 8.74 -5.01 -16.26
CA TYR A 15 8.65 -3.66 -15.73
C TYR A 15 9.98 -3.22 -15.09
N GLU A 16 10.58 -4.06 -14.25
CA GLU A 16 11.90 -3.80 -13.66
C GLU A 16 12.97 -3.60 -14.74
N ARG A 17 13.03 -4.51 -15.74
CA ARG A 17 13.96 -4.37 -16.88
C ARG A 17 13.72 -3.12 -17.71
N MET A 18 12.49 -2.64 -17.83
CA MET A 18 12.18 -1.37 -18.51
C MET A 18 12.77 -0.18 -17.72
N GLY A 19 12.70 -0.22 -16.39
CA GLY A 19 13.33 0.77 -15.52
C GLY A 19 14.87 0.75 -15.66
N GLU A 20 15.48 -0.43 -15.57
CA GLU A 20 16.93 -0.62 -15.73
C GLU A 20 17.43 -0.16 -17.11
N ALA A 21 16.63 -0.37 -18.15
CA ALA A 21 16.94 0.08 -19.52
C ALA A 21 16.73 1.59 -19.74
N GLY A 22 16.27 2.34 -18.72
CA GLY A 22 16.02 3.78 -18.81
C GLY A 22 14.82 4.16 -19.68
N ILE A 23 13.85 3.27 -19.84
CA ILE A 23 12.59 3.56 -20.57
C ILE A 23 11.75 4.57 -19.78
N PHE A 24 11.79 4.51 -18.45
CA PHE A 24 11.13 5.47 -17.57
C PHE A 24 12.07 6.63 -17.24
N HIS A 25 11.51 7.84 -17.16
CA HIS A 25 12.28 8.99 -16.69
C HIS A 25 12.58 8.84 -15.19
N PRO A 26 13.77 9.27 -14.69
CA PRO A 26 14.09 9.15 -13.25
C PRO A 26 13.08 9.82 -12.31
N ASP A 27 12.36 10.84 -12.78
CA ASP A 27 11.32 11.53 -12.00
C ASP A 27 9.92 10.90 -12.16
N ASP A 28 9.78 9.85 -12.98
CA ASP A 28 8.50 9.17 -13.12
C ASP A 28 8.22 8.34 -11.87
N ARG A 29 7.10 8.65 -11.21
CA ARG A 29 6.56 7.83 -10.14
C ARG A 29 5.53 6.89 -10.78
N LEU A 30 5.91 5.63 -10.91
CA LEU A 30 5.12 4.61 -11.58
C LEU A 30 4.93 3.42 -10.67
N GLU A 31 3.84 2.69 -10.87
CA GLU A 31 3.58 1.40 -10.27
C GLU A 31 2.97 0.45 -11.29
N LEU A 32 3.20 -0.85 -11.13
CA LEU A 32 2.62 -1.88 -11.98
C LEU A 32 1.45 -2.54 -11.24
N LEU A 33 0.24 -2.46 -11.80
CA LEU A 33 -0.96 -3.06 -11.23
C LEU A 33 -1.67 -3.89 -12.29
N GLU A 34 -1.85 -5.19 -12.01
CA GLU A 34 -2.47 -6.16 -12.91
C GLU A 34 -1.94 -6.11 -14.35
N GLY A 35 -0.61 -5.89 -14.50
CA GLY A 35 0.09 -5.84 -15.79
C GLY A 35 -0.02 -4.52 -16.54
N GLU A 36 -0.56 -3.48 -15.95
CA GLU A 36 -0.66 -2.12 -16.48
C GLU A 36 0.19 -1.16 -15.67
N ILE A 37 0.88 -0.23 -16.35
CA ILE A 37 1.72 0.79 -15.71
C ILE A 37 0.87 2.02 -15.45
N TYR A 38 0.82 2.42 -14.18
CA TYR A 38 0.10 3.61 -13.72
C TYR A 38 1.06 4.68 -13.26
N LYS A 39 0.75 5.94 -13.58
CA LYS A 39 1.47 7.09 -13.05
C LYS A 39 0.82 7.55 -11.76
N MET A 40 1.63 7.62 -10.71
CA MET A 40 1.17 8.08 -9.41
C MET A 40 0.99 9.60 -9.40
N SER A 41 0.00 10.07 -8.64
CA SER A 41 -0.25 11.49 -8.44
C SER A 41 0.91 12.18 -7.70
N PRO A 42 1.14 13.49 -7.92
CA PRO A 42 2.07 14.27 -7.12
C PRO A 42 1.66 14.28 -5.64
N ILE A 43 2.64 14.20 -4.76
CA ILE A 43 2.40 14.21 -3.31
C ILE A 43 2.14 15.64 -2.82
N GLY A 44 0.95 15.88 -2.27
CA GLY A 44 0.61 17.11 -1.56
C GLY A 44 1.20 17.16 -0.14
N SER A 45 1.28 18.36 0.45
CA SER A 45 1.83 18.52 1.81
C SER A 45 0.99 17.83 2.91
N PRO A 46 -0.36 17.78 2.88
CA PRO A 46 -1.13 17.04 3.87
C PRO A 46 -0.84 15.54 3.82
N HIS A 47 -0.83 14.94 2.62
CA HIS A 47 -0.45 13.55 2.41
C HIS A 47 0.97 13.26 2.96
N ALA A 48 1.96 14.06 2.59
CA ALA A 48 3.33 13.90 3.05
C ALA A 48 3.47 14.00 4.58
N ALA A 49 2.70 14.89 5.22
CA ALA A 49 2.69 15.03 6.68
C ALA A 49 2.12 13.78 7.34
N CYS A 50 1.00 13.27 6.83
CA CYS A 50 0.35 12.04 7.31
C CYS A 50 1.29 10.84 7.22
N VAL A 51 1.92 10.61 6.05
CA VAL A 51 2.88 9.50 5.84
C VAL A 51 4.06 9.60 6.81
N LYS A 52 4.63 10.80 7.01
CA LYS A 52 5.74 11.02 7.97
C LYS A 52 5.30 10.74 9.40
N PHE A 53 4.10 11.18 9.79
CA PHE A 53 3.55 10.94 11.12
C PHE A 53 3.38 9.43 11.36
N LEU A 54 2.69 8.73 10.44
CA LEU A 54 2.49 7.28 10.51
C LEU A 54 3.81 6.53 10.62
N SER A 55 4.78 6.85 9.74
CA SER A 55 6.11 6.22 9.76
C SER A 55 6.82 6.42 11.10
N ALA A 56 6.79 7.63 11.65
CA ALA A 56 7.41 7.93 12.94
C ALA A 56 6.74 7.18 14.11
N GLN A 57 5.40 7.15 14.14
CA GLN A 57 4.64 6.48 15.20
C GLN A 57 4.83 4.96 15.15
N LEU A 58 4.75 4.35 13.98
CA LEU A 58 4.93 2.91 13.80
C LEU A 58 6.35 2.47 14.17
N ASN A 59 7.38 3.24 13.75
CA ASN A 59 8.76 2.96 14.16
C ASN A 59 8.93 3.02 15.69
N ARG A 60 8.31 4.01 16.35
CA ARG A 60 8.35 4.12 17.81
C ARG A 60 7.61 2.97 18.51
N LEU A 61 6.44 2.60 17.98
CA LEU A 61 5.60 1.55 18.56
C LEU A 61 6.28 0.18 18.49
N PHE A 62 6.82 -0.17 17.35
CA PHE A 62 7.43 -1.48 17.14
C PHE A 62 8.90 -1.56 17.53
N ASN A 63 9.59 -0.43 17.70
CA ASN A 63 10.94 -0.32 18.23
C ASN A 63 11.92 -1.39 17.68
N GLY A 64 11.98 -1.54 16.36
CA GLY A 64 12.86 -2.48 15.68
C GLY A 64 12.39 -3.95 15.68
N LYS A 65 11.17 -4.25 16.10
CA LYS A 65 10.60 -5.61 15.97
C LYS A 65 10.04 -5.90 14.59
N LEU A 66 9.67 -4.84 13.87
CA LEU A 66 9.16 -4.86 12.50
C LEU A 66 9.91 -3.83 11.67
N ILE A 67 9.84 -3.96 10.35
CA ILE A 67 10.35 -2.95 9.42
C ILE A 67 9.17 -2.09 8.98
N VAL A 68 9.30 -0.77 9.10
CA VAL A 68 8.39 0.22 8.55
C VAL A 68 8.95 0.66 7.21
N SER A 69 8.34 0.22 6.12
CA SER A 69 8.66 0.62 4.75
C SER A 69 7.78 1.78 4.34
N THR A 70 8.33 2.74 3.61
CA THR A 70 7.63 3.96 3.22
C THR A 70 7.83 4.22 1.73
N GLN A 71 6.76 4.10 0.96
CA GLN A 71 6.75 4.33 -0.49
C GLN A 71 7.74 3.45 -1.27
N ASP A 72 7.97 2.24 -0.77
CA ASP A 72 8.77 1.22 -1.44
C ASP A 72 7.87 0.16 -2.08
N PRO A 73 8.32 -0.49 -3.17
CA PRO A 73 7.54 -1.52 -3.86
C PRO A 73 7.28 -2.77 -3.02
N ILE A 74 6.12 -3.41 -3.24
CA ILE A 74 5.78 -4.74 -2.77
C ILE A 74 5.44 -5.61 -3.98
N ARG A 75 6.14 -6.71 -4.20
CA ARG A 75 5.83 -7.65 -5.28
C ARG A 75 4.68 -8.57 -4.87
N LEU A 76 3.44 -8.22 -5.25
CA LEU A 76 2.27 -9.01 -4.89
C LEU A 76 2.15 -10.33 -5.69
N ASN A 77 2.52 -10.29 -6.96
CA ASN A 77 2.52 -11.43 -7.89
C ASN A 77 3.33 -11.06 -9.15
N ASP A 78 3.27 -11.90 -10.20
CA ASP A 78 4.03 -11.65 -11.43
C ASP A 78 3.55 -10.45 -12.26
N PHE A 79 2.40 -9.86 -11.92
CA PHE A 79 1.79 -8.76 -12.68
C PHE A 79 1.49 -7.53 -11.84
N SER A 80 1.85 -7.53 -10.56
CA SER A 80 1.52 -6.40 -9.67
C SER A 80 2.63 -6.11 -8.68
N GLU A 81 3.11 -4.87 -8.72
CA GLU A 81 4.12 -4.31 -7.84
C GLU A 81 3.72 -2.88 -7.46
N PRO A 82 2.73 -2.71 -6.56
CA PRO A 82 2.35 -1.40 -6.03
C PRO A 82 3.41 -0.83 -5.10
N GLN A 83 3.35 0.51 -4.91
CA GLN A 83 4.15 1.26 -3.95
C GLN A 83 3.23 1.88 -2.90
N PRO A 84 2.86 1.14 -1.83
CA PRO A 84 2.02 1.69 -0.77
C PRO A 84 2.72 2.81 -0.01
N ASP A 85 1.95 3.74 0.54
CA ASP A 85 2.51 4.86 1.29
C ASP A 85 3.26 4.42 2.54
N VAL A 86 2.72 3.43 3.28
CA VAL A 86 3.41 2.78 4.40
C VAL A 86 3.07 1.29 4.42
N ALA A 87 4.07 0.47 4.72
CA ALA A 87 3.88 -0.95 4.98
C ALA A 87 4.59 -1.37 6.28
N LEU A 88 3.96 -2.25 7.05
CA LEU A 88 4.60 -2.97 8.14
C LEU A 88 5.03 -4.34 7.64
N LEU A 89 6.32 -4.58 7.69
CA LEU A 89 6.92 -5.80 7.20
C LEU A 89 7.50 -6.63 8.35
N ARG A 90 7.53 -7.95 8.17
CA ARG A 90 8.28 -8.84 9.03
C ARG A 90 9.74 -8.43 9.06
N TRP A 91 10.36 -8.61 10.23
CA TRP A 91 11.78 -8.35 10.35
C TRP A 91 12.59 -9.31 9.47
N ARG A 92 13.53 -8.75 8.71
CA ARG A 92 14.58 -9.44 7.96
C ARG A 92 15.91 -8.70 8.16
N ASP A 93 16.97 -9.44 8.46
CA ASP A 93 18.29 -8.86 8.76
C ASP A 93 18.93 -8.18 7.56
N ASP A 94 18.56 -8.57 6.34
CA ASP A 94 19.03 -7.97 5.09
C ASP A 94 18.21 -6.74 4.66
N PHE A 95 17.15 -6.38 5.40
CA PHE A 95 16.25 -5.27 5.08
C PHE A 95 15.68 -5.34 3.65
N TYR A 96 15.39 -6.53 3.16
CA TYR A 96 14.88 -6.78 1.79
C TYR A 96 15.83 -6.30 0.68
N LYS A 97 17.15 -6.29 0.95
CA LYS A 97 18.19 -5.79 0.04
C LYS A 97 18.23 -6.51 -1.32
N TYR A 98 17.86 -7.79 -1.36
CA TYR A 98 18.03 -8.62 -2.54
C TYR A 98 16.72 -8.93 -3.29
N SER A 99 15.59 -8.57 -2.72
CA SER A 99 14.27 -8.73 -3.34
C SER A 99 13.25 -7.85 -2.64
N HIS A 100 12.29 -7.33 -3.36
CA HIS A 100 11.14 -6.66 -2.73
C HIS A 100 10.35 -7.61 -1.83
N PRO A 101 9.66 -7.11 -0.78
CA PRO A 101 8.78 -7.93 0.04
C PRO A 101 7.66 -8.54 -0.79
N THR A 102 7.24 -9.75 -0.38
CA THR A 102 6.09 -10.46 -0.93
C THR A 102 4.91 -10.37 0.04
N PRO A 103 3.67 -10.77 -0.35
CA PRO A 103 2.51 -10.72 0.55
C PRO A 103 2.72 -11.42 1.89
N GLU A 104 3.53 -12.48 1.93
CA GLU A 104 3.84 -13.23 3.17
C GLU A 104 4.68 -12.42 4.16
N ASP A 105 5.43 -11.44 3.66
CA ASP A 105 6.26 -10.54 4.47
C ASP A 105 5.45 -9.37 5.06
N VAL A 106 4.28 -9.07 4.49
CA VAL A 106 3.49 -7.88 4.80
C VAL A 106 2.46 -8.17 5.89
N LEU A 107 2.50 -7.41 6.96
CA LEU A 107 1.53 -7.48 8.07
C LEU A 107 0.39 -6.46 7.92
N LEU A 108 0.70 -5.30 7.37
CA LEU A 108 -0.24 -4.20 7.16
C LEU A 108 0.22 -3.34 5.99
N VAL A 109 -0.71 -2.93 5.15
CA VAL A 109 -0.52 -1.86 4.17
C VAL A 109 -1.36 -0.65 4.57
N ILE A 110 -0.82 0.55 4.44
CA ILE A 110 -1.54 1.81 4.64
C ILE A 110 -1.38 2.67 3.40
N GLU A 111 -2.50 3.03 2.78
CA GLU A 111 -2.59 4.06 1.74
C GLU A 111 -3.11 5.35 2.36
N VAL A 112 -2.54 6.48 1.97
CA VAL A 112 -2.98 7.81 2.36
C VAL A 112 -3.55 8.50 1.13
N ALA A 113 -4.85 8.71 1.11
CA ALA A 113 -5.55 9.26 -0.04
C ALA A 113 -6.06 10.67 0.21
N ASP A 114 -5.73 11.58 -0.70
CA ASP A 114 -6.30 12.93 -0.79
C ASP A 114 -7.23 13.01 -2.00
N SER A 115 -6.68 13.04 -3.21
CA SER A 115 -7.45 13.04 -4.46
C SER A 115 -7.68 11.65 -5.05
N THR A 116 -7.08 10.61 -4.51
CA THR A 116 -7.07 9.24 -5.03
C THR A 116 -7.98 8.27 -4.28
N VAL A 117 -8.79 8.77 -3.32
CA VAL A 117 -9.62 7.94 -2.42
C VAL A 117 -10.39 6.85 -3.16
N GLU A 118 -11.08 7.21 -4.26
CA GLU A 118 -11.91 6.26 -4.99
C GLU A 118 -11.06 5.20 -5.71
N SER A 119 -9.93 5.59 -6.31
CA SER A 119 -9.04 4.63 -6.97
C SER A 119 -8.38 3.70 -5.96
N ASP A 120 -7.94 4.20 -4.82
CA ASP A 120 -7.31 3.37 -3.79
C ASP A 120 -8.33 2.38 -3.21
N ARG A 121 -9.54 2.86 -2.88
CA ARG A 121 -10.62 2.03 -2.35
C ARG A 121 -11.11 0.97 -3.33
N SER A 122 -11.30 1.34 -4.62
CA SER A 122 -11.91 0.45 -5.61
C SER A 122 -10.90 -0.43 -6.35
N TYR A 123 -9.61 -0.09 -6.33
CA TYR A 123 -8.60 -0.79 -7.10
C TYR A 123 -7.48 -1.37 -6.21
N LYS A 124 -6.76 -0.55 -5.43
CA LYS A 124 -5.64 -1.03 -4.62
C LYS A 124 -6.07 -1.91 -3.44
N ILE A 125 -7.08 -1.52 -2.69
CA ILE A 125 -7.58 -2.31 -1.55
C ILE A 125 -8.03 -3.72 -1.99
N PRO A 126 -8.83 -3.91 -3.07
CA PRO A 126 -9.13 -5.23 -3.60
C PRO A 126 -7.89 -5.99 -4.12
N LEU A 127 -6.91 -5.30 -4.68
CA LEU A 127 -5.66 -5.93 -5.13
C LEU A 127 -4.89 -6.54 -3.95
N TYR A 128 -4.80 -5.83 -2.83
CA TYR A 128 -4.19 -6.33 -1.59
C TYR A 128 -4.96 -7.53 -1.01
N ALA A 129 -6.30 -7.47 -1.03
CA ALA A 129 -7.13 -8.61 -0.60
C ALA A 129 -6.90 -9.86 -1.46
N LYS A 130 -6.87 -9.70 -2.80
CA LYS A 130 -6.56 -10.79 -3.74
C LYS A 130 -5.18 -11.41 -3.50
N ALA A 131 -4.20 -10.59 -3.12
CA ALA A 131 -2.85 -11.04 -2.80
C ALA A 131 -2.75 -11.71 -1.41
N GLY A 132 -3.78 -11.66 -0.57
CA GLY A 132 -3.80 -12.26 0.75
C GLY A 132 -3.16 -11.39 1.86
N ILE A 133 -2.93 -10.10 1.62
CA ILE A 133 -2.51 -9.15 2.66
C ILE A 133 -3.57 -9.14 3.76
N THR A 134 -3.19 -9.47 5.00
CA THR A 134 -4.13 -9.73 6.10
C THR A 134 -4.93 -8.51 6.53
N GLU A 135 -4.35 -7.31 6.40
CA GLU A 135 -4.98 -6.04 6.77
C GLU A 135 -4.48 -4.90 5.90
N SER A 136 -5.37 -4.00 5.51
CA SER A 136 -5.07 -2.75 4.81
C SER A 136 -5.85 -1.60 5.42
N TRP A 137 -5.24 -0.45 5.51
CA TRP A 137 -5.88 0.79 5.95
C TRP A 137 -5.88 1.80 4.80
N LEU A 138 -6.97 2.54 4.67
CA LEU A 138 -7.09 3.70 3.80
C LEU A 138 -7.33 4.93 4.67
N VAL A 139 -6.32 5.79 4.77
CA VAL A 139 -6.47 7.10 5.41
C VAL A 139 -7.10 8.05 4.40
N ASN A 140 -8.37 8.34 4.59
CA ASN A 140 -9.17 9.19 3.73
C ASN A 140 -9.12 10.63 4.28
N LEU A 141 -8.20 11.43 3.75
CA LEU A 141 -7.98 12.81 4.23
C LEU A 141 -9.20 13.71 4.03
N PRO A 142 -9.89 13.69 2.86
CA PRO A 142 -11.09 14.51 2.65
C PRO A 142 -12.25 14.23 3.62
N GLU A 143 -12.44 12.97 4.00
CA GLU A 143 -13.53 12.57 4.92
C GLU A 143 -13.07 12.48 6.38
N GLU A 144 -11.81 12.80 6.66
CA GLU A 144 -11.20 12.80 8.00
C GLU A 144 -11.40 11.46 8.74
N GLN A 145 -11.12 10.34 8.06
CA GLN A 145 -11.35 9.00 8.61
C GLN A 145 -10.26 8.02 8.17
N ILE A 146 -10.17 6.91 8.92
CA ILE A 146 -9.39 5.74 8.55
C ILE A 146 -10.36 4.58 8.31
N GLU A 147 -10.28 3.99 7.13
CA GLU A 147 -11.02 2.79 6.76
C GLU A 147 -10.09 1.58 6.91
N LEU A 148 -10.46 0.65 7.77
CA LEU A 148 -9.74 -0.58 8.01
C LEU A 148 -10.41 -1.71 7.25
N PHE A 149 -9.62 -2.50 6.53
CA PHE A 149 -10.01 -3.67 5.77
C PHE A 149 -9.21 -4.86 6.28
N ALA A 150 -9.87 -5.96 6.69
CA ALA A 150 -9.16 -7.11 7.24
C ALA A 150 -9.81 -8.44 6.86
N THR A 151 -9.08 -9.53 7.10
CA THR A 151 -9.53 -10.91 6.88
C THR A 151 -9.90 -11.15 5.41
N PRO A 152 -8.89 -11.21 4.51
CA PRO A 152 -9.15 -11.47 3.09
C PRO A 152 -9.67 -12.90 2.90
N ALA A 153 -10.75 -13.03 2.14
CA ALA A 153 -11.31 -14.30 1.69
C ALA A 153 -11.98 -14.10 0.34
N ASP A 154 -11.82 -15.06 -0.57
CA ASP A 154 -12.37 -15.01 -1.94
C ASP A 154 -12.02 -13.73 -2.72
N GLY A 155 -10.81 -13.20 -2.47
CA GLY A 155 -10.28 -11.99 -3.12
C GLY A 155 -10.87 -10.67 -2.61
N ALA A 156 -11.55 -10.66 -1.46
CA ALA A 156 -12.10 -9.47 -0.83
C ALA A 156 -11.91 -9.49 0.69
N TYR A 157 -11.82 -8.31 1.31
CA TYR A 157 -11.81 -8.21 2.76
C TYR A 157 -13.22 -8.44 3.34
N GLN A 158 -13.30 -9.27 4.38
CA GLN A 158 -14.55 -9.63 5.05
C GLN A 158 -14.92 -8.68 6.19
N ILE A 159 -13.94 -7.96 6.72
CA ILE A 159 -14.12 -7.00 7.80
C ILE A 159 -13.79 -5.62 7.28
N ILE A 160 -14.73 -4.70 7.44
CA ILE A 160 -14.55 -3.29 7.13
C ILE A 160 -14.98 -2.48 8.35
N LYS A 161 -14.12 -1.60 8.84
CA LYS A 161 -14.41 -0.68 9.94
C LYS A 161 -13.99 0.73 9.54
N THR A 162 -14.72 1.72 10.02
CA THR A 162 -14.38 3.13 9.83
C THR A 162 -14.17 3.80 11.18
N PHE A 163 -13.06 4.50 11.32
CA PHE A 163 -12.70 5.30 12.48
C PHE A 163 -12.63 6.76 12.06
N LYS A 164 -13.32 7.64 12.78
CA LYS A 164 -13.39 9.07 12.49
C LYS A 164 -12.47 9.87 13.40
N ARG A 165 -12.28 11.13 13.09
CA ARG A 165 -11.57 12.07 13.97
C ARG A 165 -12.13 11.98 15.39
N GLY A 166 -11.24 11.75 16.36
CA GLY A 166 -11.58 11.50 17.77
C GLY A 166 -11.58 10.04 18.19
N ASP A 167 -11.58 9.10 17.24
CA ASP A 167 -11.49 7.67 17.52
C ASP A 167 -10.03 7.20 17.60
N GLU A 168 -9.84 6.03 18.20
CA GLU A 168 -8.62 5.23 18.13
C GLU A 168 -8.78 4.15 17.05
N ALA A 169 -7.99 4.24 15.98
CA ALA A 169 -7.93 3.20 14.95
C ALA A 169 -7.11 2.02 15.48
N GLN A 170 -7.82 0.96 15.85
CA GLN A 170 -7.20 -0.26 16.38
C GLN A 170 -7.11 -1.32 15.29
N SER A 171 -5.91 -1.87 15.07
CA SER A 171 -5.68 -2.98 14.16
C SER A 171 -6.51 -4.21 14.55
N HIS A 172 -6.98 -4.93 13.54
CA HIS A 172 -7.71 -6.18 13.72
C HIS A 172 -6.77 -7.38 13.86
N THR A 173 -5.61 -7.32 13.21
CA THR A 173 -4.68 -8.46 13.11
C THR A 173 -3.40 -8.28 13.92
N ILE A 174 -3.02 -7.04 14.24
CA ILE A 174 -1.77 -6.73 14.95
C ILE A 174 -2.12 -6.27 16.37
N ASN A 175 -1.79 -7.13 17.35
CA ASN A 175 -1.93 -6.77 18.75
C ASN A 175 -1.07 -5.53 19.06
N ASP A 176 -1.55 -4.67 19.96
CA ASP A 176 -0.87 -3.47 20.43
C ASP A 176 -0.72 -2.36 19.37
N LEU A 177 -1.31 -2.48 18.17
CA LEU A 177 -1.39 -1.40 17.22
C LEU A 177 -2.71 -0.64 17.38
N SER A 178 -2.62 0.53 17.99
CA SER A 178 -3.68 1.53 18.06
C SER A 178 -3.10 2.91 17.80
N ILE A 179 -3.75 3.71 16.96
CA ILE A 179 -3.30 5.05 16.58
C ILE A 179 -4.50 6.01 16.60
N SER A 180 -4.33 7.18 17.24
CA SER A 180 -5.32 8.24 17.24
C SER A 180 -5.55 8.78 15.83
N VAL A 181 -6.80 8.74 15.36
CA VAL A 181 -7.18 9.28 14.05
C VAL A 181 -6.91 10.77 13.98
N SER A 182 -7.17 11.50 15.08
CA SER A 182 -6.90 12.95 15.15
C SER A 182 -5.42 13.27 14.92
N ASP A 183 -4.52 12.45 15.49
CA ASP A 183 -3.08 12.68 15.36
C ASP A 183 -2.57 12.35 13.95
N VAL A 184 -3.17 11.35 13.29
CA VAL A 184 -2.86 10.98 11.89
C VAL A 184 -3.25 12.09 10.92
N LEU A 185 -4.38 12.71 11.18
CA LEU A 185 -4.96 13.75 10.31
C LEU A 185 -4.36 15.14 10.55
N GLY A 186 -3.76 15.38 11.74
CA GLY A 186 -3.14 16.66 12.14
C GLY A 186 -4.13 17.69 12.66
#